data_55b59acb93aba33b077f8bba2caea3dc
#
_entry.id   55b59acb93aba33b077f8bba2caea3dc
#
_cell.length_a   1.000
_cell.length_b   1.000
_cell.length_c   1.000
_cell.angle_alpha   90.00
_cell.angle_beta   90.00
_cell.angle_gamma   90.00
#
_symmetry.space_group_name_H-M   'P 1'
#
loop_
_entity.id
_entity.type
_entity.pdbx_description
1 polymer ?
#
loop_
_entity_poly.entity_id
_entity_poly.type
_entity_poly.pdbx_seq_one_letter_code
_entity_poly.pdbx_strand_id
1 'polypeptide(L)'
;MNDVKGVMLFSFTGELLFKEFVSPLSEEPEKKDWWRLFFLSLNKVNEAELVFEKSRLYIRKTELGFLMILMGCFAPVAMVRLNCDILIPALKQTTTMSGLKRFFMKNIL
;
A
#
# COMPACT_ATOMS: atom_id res chain seq x y z
N MET A 1 3.78 13.06 1.45
CA MET A 1 4.77 12.78 0.41
C MET A 1 4.23 13.18 -0.96
N ASN A 2 5.07 13.72 -1.82
CA ASN A 2 4.63 14.19 -3.12
C ASN A 2 4.22 13.04 -4.05
N ASP A 3 3.11 13.23 -4.75
CA ASP A 3 2.59 12.31 -5.76
C ASP A 3 2.21 10.93 -5.25
N VAL A 4 1.97 10.78 -3.96
CA VAL A 4 1.36 9.57 -3.39
C VAL A 4 -0.15 9.76 -3.42
N LYS A 5 -0.86 8.83 -4.09
CA LYS A 5 -2.31 8.92 -4.31
C LYS A 5 -3.13 8.18 -3.28
N GLY A 6 -2.60 7.12 -2.72
CA GLY A 6 -3.33 6.37 -1.73
C GLY A 6 -2.56 5.19 -1.17
N VAL A 7 -3.14 4.59 -0.14
CA VAL A 7 -2.59 3.44 0.57
C VAL A 7 -3.69 2.40 0.73
N MET A 8 -3.33 1.13 0.51
CA MET A 8 -4.18 -0.01 0.80
C MET A 8 -3.39 -1.02 1.61
N LEU A 9 -4.05 -1.71 2.52
CA LEU A 9 -3.49 -2.83 3.26
C LEU A 9 -4.38 -4.04 3.06
N PHE A 10 -3.82 -5.10 2.51
CA PHE A 10 -4.52 -6.37 2.29
C PHE A 10 -3.96 -7.45 3.21
N SER A 11 -4.83 -8.35 3.67
CA SER A 11 -4.38 -9.54 4.35
C SER A 11 -3.61 -10.45 3.38
N PHE A 12 -2.91 -11.45 3.91
CA PHE A 12 -2.19 -12.41 3.07
C PHE A 12 -3.11 -13.26 2.20
N THR A 13 -4.41 -13.29 2.50
CA THR A 13 -5.41 -14.01 1.70
C THR A 13 -6.15 -13.12 0.71
N GLY A 14 -5.82 -11.83 0.66
CA GLY A 14 -6.38 -10.91 -0.32
C GLY A 14 -7.58 -10.09 0.16
N GLU A 15 -7.89 -10.13 1.46
CA GLU A 15 -8.96 -9.30 2.02
C GLU A 15 -8.45 -7.89 2.27
N LEU A 16 -9.26 -6.90 1.88
CA LEU A 16 -8.93 -5.50 2.14
C LEU A 16 -9.12 -5.20 3.63
N LEU A 17 -8.04 -4.83 4.30
CA LEU A 17 -8.07 -4.46 5.72
C LEU A 17 -8.19 -2.96 5.91
N PHE A 18 -7.64 -2.17 5.01
CA PHE A 18 -7.62 -0.71 5.13
C PHE A 18 -7.40 -0.09 3.76
N LYS A 19 -8.05 1.05 3.49
CA LYS A 19 -7.73 1.90 2.35
C LYS A 19 -7.94 3.37 2.70
N GLU A 20 -7.09 4.22 2.15
CA GLU A 20 -7.22 5.67 2.24
C GLU A 20 -6.62 6.29 0.99
N PHE A 21 -7.37 7.16 0.33
CA PHE A 21 -6.92 7.86 -0.87
C PHE A 21 -7.00 9.37 -0.68
N VAL A 22 -6.03 10.06 -1.26
CA VAL A 22 -5.99 11.53 -1.21
C VAL A 22 -7.16 12.12 -1.98
N SER A 23 -7.56 11.45 -3.09
CA SER A 23 -8.72 11.85 -3.89
C SER A 23 -9.47 10.61 -4.33
N PRO A 24 -10.80 10.70 -4.59
CA PRO A 24 -11.56 9.55 -5.07
C PRO A 24 -11.01 9.03 -6.38
N LEU A 25 -10.93 7.70 -6.49
CA LEU A 25 -10.57 7.02 -7.73
C LEU A 25 -11.83 6.70 -8.52
N SER A 26 -11.72 6.72 -9.86
CA SER A 26 -12.83 6.34 -10.73
C SER A 26 -13.16 4.86 -10.66
N GLU A 27 -12.17 4.03 -10.30
CA GLU A 27 -12.34 2.60 -10.10
C GLU A 27 -11.81 2.21 -8.72
N GLU A 28 -12.42 1.20 -8.13
CA GLU A 28 -11.96 0.65 -6.85
C GLU A 28 -11.04 -0.55 -7.14
N PRO A 29 -9.72 -0.40 -6.97
CA PRO A 29 -8.77 -1.47 -7.31
C PRO A 29 -9.04 -2.77 -6.56
N GLU A 30 -9.46 -2.68 -5.30
CA GLU A 30 -9.71 -3.83 -4.44
C GLU A 30 -10.84 -4.73 -4.92
N LYS A 31 -11.70 -4.25 -5.82
CA LYS A 31 -12.82 -5.02 -6.36
C LYS A 31 -12.44 -5.85 -7.58
N LYS A 32 -11.19 -5.77 -8.02
CA LYS A 32 -10.74 -6.54 -9.18
C LYS A 32 -10.33 -7.94 -8.74
N ASP A 33 -10.85 -8.95 -9.40
CA ASP A 33 -10.65 -10.35 -9.00
C ASP A 33 -9.19 -10.84 -9.10
N TRP A 34 -8.40 -10.19 -9.94
CA TRP A 34 -7.02 -10.60 -10.16
C TRP A 34 -6.13 -10.47 -8.92
N TRP A 35 -6.54 -9.69 -7.92
CA TRP A 35 -5.78 -9.50 -6.68
C TRP A 35 -5.50 -10.81 -5.95
N ARG A 36 -6.46 -11.75 -5.97
CA ARG A 36 -6.30 -13.04 -5.31
C ARG A 36 -5.13 -13.83 -5.88
N LEU A 37 -5.09 -13.97 -7.21
CA LEU A 37 -4.01 -14.66 -7.89
C LEU A 37 -2.68 -13.93 -7.70
N PHE A 38 -2.74 -12.63 -7.71
CA PHE A 38 -1.57 -11.78 -7.52
C PHE A 38 -0.95 -12.00 -6.14
N PHE A 39 -1.75 -12.05 -5.08
CA PHE A 39 -1.23 -12.26 -3.73
C PHE A 39 -0.65 -13.66 -3.55
N LEU A 40 -1.20 -14.65 -4.20
CA LEU A 40 -0.62 -15.99 -4.16
C LEU A 40 0.77 -16.01 -4.78
N SER A 41 0.99 -15.25 -5.85
CA SER A 41 2.30 -15.15 -6.49
C SER A 41 3.31 -14.32 -5.68
N LEU A 42 2.84 -13.47 -4.78
CA LEU A 42 3.70 -12.64 -3.93
C LEU A 42 4.13 -13.32 -2.62
N ASN A 43 3.74 -14.56 -2.39
CA ASN A 43 3.96 -15.23 -1.11
C ASN A 43 5.42 -15.20 -0.64
N LYS A 44 6.38 -15.28 -1.55
CA LYS A 44 7.81 -15.26 -1.24
C LYS A 44 8.49 -13.92 -1.52
N VAL A 45 7.71 -12.91 -1.87
CA VAL A 45 8.22 -11.59 -2.23
C VAL A 45 8.02 -10.64 -1.06
N ASN A 46 9.09 -9.94 -0.67
CA ASN A 46 9.01 -8.93 0.40
C ASN A 46 8.66 -7.54 -0.14
N GLU A 47 8.97 -7.29 -1.39
CA GLU A 47 8.82 -6.00 -2.01
C GLU A 47 8.62 -6.17 -3.51
N ALA A 48 7.75 -5.34 -4.10
CA ALA A 48 7.54 -5.32 -5.54
C ALA A 48 7.11 -3.93 -5.98
N GLU A 49 7.36 -3.63 -7.24
CA GLU A 49 6.89 -2.40 -7.88
C GLU A 49 6.22 -2.77 -9.20
N LEU A 50 5.00 -2.27 -9.40
CA LEU A 50 4.27 -2.41 -10.65
C LEU A 50 4.18 -1.05 -11.31
N VAL A 51 4.61 -0.98 -12.56
CA VAL A 51 4.60 0.26 -13.33
C VAL A 51 3.48 0.19 -14.36
N PHE A 52 2.55 1.14 -14.28
CA PHE A 52 1.47 1.31 -15.24
C PHE A 52 1.74 2.57 -16.07
N GLU A 53 0.93 2.80 -17.10
CA GLU A 53 1.12 3.95 -17.98
C GLU A 53 1.12 5.29 -17.24
N LYS A 54 0.19 5.47 -16.29
CA LYS A 54 0.03 6.74 -15.58
C LYS A 54 0.24 6.66 -14.08
N SER A 55 0.64 5.50 -13.57
CA SER A 55 0.79 5.31 -12.14
C SER A 55 1.76 4.19 -11.83
N ARG A 56 2.17 4.13 -10.58
CA ARG A 56 3.00 3.05 -10.07
C ARG A 56 2.40 2.55 -8.77
N LEU A 57 2.57 1.26 -8.52
CA LEU A 57 2.11 0.62 -7.29
C LEU A 57 3.31 0.01 -6.60
N TYR A 58 3.62 0.47 -5.40
CA TYR A 58 4.67 -0.08 -4.57
C TYR A 58 4.05 -1.00 -3.54
N ILE A 59 4.56 -2.23 -3.46
CA ILE A 59 4.03 -3.27 -2.59
C ILE A 59 5.10 -3.67 -1.59
N ARG A 60 4.71 -3.73 -0.32
CA ARG A 60 5.60 -4.14 0.75
C ARG A 60 4.92 -5.16 1.66
N LYS A 61 5.60 -6.28 1.91
CA LYS A 61 5.12 -7.29 2.85
C LYS A 61 5.34 -6.80 4.28
N THR A 62 4.30 -6.87 5.10
CA THR A 62 4.36 -6.54 6.52
C THR A 62 3.87 -7.71 7.35
N GLU A 63 3.94 -7.61 8.67
CA GLU A 63 3.39 -8.62 9.56
C GLU A 63 1.86 -8.70 9.49
N LEU A 64 1.21 -7.60 9.11
CA LEU A 64 -0.25 -7.53 8.99
C LEU A 64 -0.77 -7.99 7.63
N GLY A 65 0.08 -7.98 6.61
CA GLY A 65 -0.33 -8.29 5.25
C GLY A 65 0.51 -7.51 4.24
N PHE A 66 -0.05 -7.31 3.04
CA PHE A 66 0.62 -6.55 1.98
C PHE A 66 0.18 -5.10 2.00
N LEU A 67 1.13 -4.22 2.25
CA LEU A 67 0.93 -2.78 2.15
C LEU A 67 1.14 -2.36 0.69
N MET A 68 0.18 -1.64 0.13
CA MET A 68 0.24 -1.13 -1.24
C MET A 68 0.14 0.38 -1.24
N ILE A 69 1.07 1.03 -1.92
CA ILE A 69 1.10 2.49 -2.05
C ILE A 69 0.95 2.83 -3.52
N LEU A 70 -0.17 3.47 -3.84
CA LEU A 70 -0.44 3.94 -5.20
C LEU A 70 0.17 5.32 -5.39
N MET A 71 0.98 5.46 -6.43
CA MET A 71 1.73 6.67 -6.72
C MET A 71 1.56 7.10 -8.16
N GLY A 72 1.77 8.39 -8.43
CA GLY A 72 1.93 8.87 -9.80
C GLY A 72 3.31 8.57 -10.35
N CYS A 73 3.52 8.91 -11.62
CA CYS A 73 4.78 8.63 -12.32
C CYS A 73 5.97 9.40 -11.76
N PHE A 74 5.72 10.51 -11.08
CA PHE A 74 6.77 11.39 -10.55
C PHE A 74 7.03 11.20 -9.06
N ALA A 75 6.40 10.22 -8.44
CA ALA A 75 6.62 9.95 -7.03
C ALA A 75 8.07 9.52 -6.77
N PRO A 76 8.68 10.00 -5.68
CA PRO A 76 10.05 9.59 -5.33
C PRO A 76 10.03 8.21 -4.70
N VAL A 77 10.08 7.17 -5.52
CA VAL A 77 9.96 5.77 -5.08
C VAL A 77 10.99 5.42 -4.01
N ALA A 78 12.22 5.92 -4.17
CA ALA A 78 13.28 5.66 -3.20
C ALA A 78 12.93 6.23 -1.81
N MET A 79 12.28 7.39 -1.77
CA MET A 79 11.84 7.99 -0.51
C MET A 79 10.67 7.22 0.11
N VAL A 80 9.74 6.76 -0.72
CA VAL A 80 8.62 5.93 -0.27
C VAL A 80 9.15 4.64 0.35
N ARG A 81 10.10 4.00 -0.32
CA ARG A 81 10.73 2.77 0.15
C ARG A 81 11.45 3.00 1.49
N LEU A 82 12.22 4.07 1.58
CA LEU A 82 12.93 4.41 2.82
C LEU A 82 11.97 4.66 3.98
N ASN A 83 10.90 5.40 3.72
CA ASN A 83 9.89 5.64 4.75
C ASN A 83 9.22 4.34 5.20
N CYS A 84 8.94 3.42 4.27
CA CYS A 84 8.41 2.11 4.63
C CYS A 84 9.38 1.32 5.50
N ASP A 85 10.68 1.33 5.18
CA ASP A 85 11.69 0.65 5.99
C ASP A 85 11.69 1.14 7.43
N ILE A 86 11.50 2.44 7.63
CA ILE A 86 11.50 3.05 8.96
C ILE A 86 10.17 2.81 9.69
N LEU A 87 9.04 2.89 8.99
CA LEU A 87 7.71 2.96 9.61
C LEU A 87 7.03 1.61 9.77
N ILE A 88 7.35 0.62 8.94
CA ILE A 88 6.71 -0.70 9.01
C ILE A 88 6.86 -1.36 10.38
N PRO A 89 8.03 -1.34 11.04
CA PRO A 89 8.14 -1.91 12.39
C PRO A 89 7.16 -1.33 13.40
N ALA A 90 6.77 -0.06 13.25
CA ALA A 90 5.80 0.58 14.13
C ALA A 90 4.35 0.24 13.79
N LEU A 91 4.10 -0.21 12.55
CA LEU A 91 2.75 -0.50 12.06
C LEU A 91 2.09 -1.63 12.85
N LYS A 92 2.86 -2.63 13.27
CA LYS A 92 2.33 -3.78 14.01
C LYS A 92 1.71 -3.42 15.36
N GLN A 93 2.03 -2.25 15.89
CA GLN A 93 1.48 -1.77 17.16
C GLN A 93 0.14 -1.06 16.96
N THR A 94 -0.28 -0.85 15.73
CA THR A 94 -1.50 -0.14 15.38
C THR A 94 -2.59 -1.16 15.08
N THR A 95 -3.55 -1.32 15.99
CA THR A 95 -4.56 -2.38 15.91
C THR A 95 -5.96 -1.91 15.51
N THR A 96 -6.22 -0.61 15.49
CA THR A 96 -7.53 -0.07 15.15
C THR A 96 -7.53 0.59 13.77
N MET A 97 -8.69 0.63 13.12
CA MET A 97 -8.82 1.30 11.81
C MET A 97 -8.53 2.79 11.90
N SER A 98 -8.98 3.46 12.97
CA SER A 98 -8.67 4.87 13.17
C SER A 98 -7.18 5.10 13.41
N GLY A 99 -6.52 4.18 14.10
CA GLY A 99 -5.08 4.22 14.30
C GLY A 99 -4.31 4.06 13.00
N LEU A 100 -4.73 3.12 12.14
CA LEU A 100 -4.13 2.92 10.81
C LEU A 100 -4.30 4.16 9.93
N LYS A 101 -5.48 4.74 9.90
CA LYS A 101 -5.73 5.96 9.14
C LYS A 101 -4.81 7.09 9.61
N ARG A 102 -4.72 7.31 10.91
CA ARG A 102 -3.87 8.34 11.50
C ARG A 102 -2.40 8.11 11.16
N PHE A 103 -1.96 6.86 11.27
CA PHE A 103 -0.59 6.49 10.96
C PHE A 103 -0.23 6.81 9.50
N PHE A 104 -1.06 6.37 8.55
CA PHE A 104 -0.79 6.58 7.13
C PHE A 104 -0.96 8.03 6.70
N MET A 105 -1.95 8.73 7.23
CA MET A 105 -2.14 10.15 6.92
C MET A 105 -0.96 10.98 7.40
N LYS A 106 -0.41 10.66 8.55
CA LYS A 106 0.73 11.39 9.12
C LYS A 106 2.05 11.08 8.42
N ASN A 107 2.28 9.82 8.06
CA ASN A 107 3.63 9.36 7.69
C ASN A 107 3.81 9.12 6.19
N ILE A 108 2.76 8.84 5.44
CA ILE A 108 2.85 8.46 4.03
C ILE A 108 2.04 9.40 3.13
N LEU A 109 0.83 9.73 3.52
CA LEU A 109 -0.03 10.63 2.79
C LEU A 109 0.14 12.07 3.29
#